data_fa453b80a2efd248684a1ffdcf570a14
#
_entry.id   fa453b80a2efd248684a1ffdcf570a14
#
_cell.length_a   1.000
_cell.length_b   1.000
_cell.length_c   1.000
_cell.angle_alpha   90.00
_cell.angle_beta   90.00
_cell.angle_gamma   90.00
#
_symmetry.space_group_name_H-M   'P 1'
#
loop_
_entity.id
_entity.type
_entity.pdbx_description
1 polymer ?
#
loop_
_entity_poly.entity_id
_entity_poly.type
_entity_poly.pdbx_seq_one_letter_code
_entity_poly.pdbx_strand_id
1 'polypeptide(L)'
;CDWSSDVCSSDLFKIEGRARGPEYVRIVTTCYREAIESYCNDTFTQEKIDVWNEKLATVFNRGFWDGYYLGQRLGEWTHRYGSGATKRKVYVGKAVKHFGNLGVTEFLVETQSVKSGDELLITGPTTGAVFVTAEDIRVDLETTDEAVKGDRFSIKTNEKIRPNDQLYKMVTANRKGVAHER
;
A
#
# COMPACT_ATOMS: atom_id res chain seq x y z
N CYS A 1 -0.98 -22.93 -15.19
CA CYS A 1 -1.03 -22.36 -16.53
C CYS A 1 0.20 -22.82 -17.29
N ASP A 2 -0.02 -23.53 -18.38
CA ASP A 2 1.05 -23.90 -19.28
C ASP A 2 1.30 -22.74 -20.24
N TRP A 3 2.42 -22.07 -20.10
CA TRP A 3 2.84 -20.93 -20.91
C TRP A 3 3.61 -21.34 -22.16
N SER A 4 3.34 -22.55 -22.67
CA SER A 4 4.02 -23.09 -23.83
C SER A 4 3.46 -22.59 -25.15
N SER A 5 3.40 -21.32 -25.38
CA SER A 5 3.13 -20.82 -26.72
C SER A 5 4.08 -19.72 -27.16
N ASP A 6 4.57 -19.92 -28.29
CA ASP A 6 5.61 -19.39 -29.16
C ASP A 6 5.86 -17.88 -29.25
N VAL A 7 5.33 -17.04 -28.38
CA VAL A 7 5.59 -15.61 -28.43
C VAL A 7 5.96 -15.09 -27.04
N CYS A 8 7.26 -15.02 -26.79
CA CYS A 8 7.82 -14.38 -25.62
C CYS A 8 7.38 -14.98 -24.29
N SER A 9 7.69 -16.27 -24.07
CA SER A 9 7.49 -16.91 -22.77
C SER A 9 8.47 -16.34 -21.75
N SER A 10 8.02 -15.35 -20.99
CA SER A 10 8.74 -14.89 -19.81
C SER A 10 8.16 -15.59 -18.59
N ASP A 11 8.89 -16.53 -18.03
CA ASP A 11 8.50 -17.21 -16.79
C ASP A 11 8.61 -16.32 -15.55
N LEU A 12 9.15 -15.12 -15.71
CA LEU A 12 9.46 -14.20 -14.64
C LEU A 12 9.03 -12.77 -14.94
N PHE A 13 8.37 -12.16 -13.95
CA PHE A 13 8.11 -10.72 -13.93
C PHE A 13 9.11 -10.06 -12.98
N LYS A 14 9.85 -9.06 -13.46
CA LYS A 14 10.72 -8.24 -12.62
C LYS A 14 9.96 -7.01 -12.14
N ILE A 15 9.77 -6.91 -10.82
CA ILE A 15 9.21 -5.73 -10.15
C ILE A 15 10.38 -4.95 -9.54
N GLU A 16 10.57 -3.70 -9.97
CA GLU A 16 11.64 -2.84 -9.45
C GLU A 16 11.19 -2.18 -8.14
N GLY A 17 11.66 -2.71 -7.03
CA GLY A 17 11.37 -2.22 -5.67
C GLY A 17 12.49 -1.42 -5.04
N ARG A 18 13.63 -1.23 -5.72
CA ARG A 18 14.78 -0.50 -5.18
C ARG A 18 14.40 0.94 -4.82
N ALA A 19 14.78 1.38 -3.63
CA ALA A 19 14.41 2.69 -3.09
C ALA A 19 12.89 2.95 -3.02
N ARG A 20 12.07 1.89 -2.90
CA ARG A 20 10.63 1.96 -2.67
C ARG A 20 10.31 1.44 -1.27
N GLY A 21 9.21 1.94 -0.70
CA GLY A 21 8.70 1.40 0.56
C GLY A 21 8.10 0.00 0.40
N PRO A 22 8.01 -0.78 1.47
CA PRO A 22 7.46 -2.13 1.41
C PRO A 22 6.00 -2.15 0.96
N GLU A 23 5.24 -1.09 1.20
CA GLU A 23 3.87 -0.91 0.71
C GLU A 23 3.78 -0.93 -0.81
N TYR A 24 4.75 -0.32 -1.50
CA TYR A 24 4.82 -0.36 -2.95
C TYR A 24 4.98 -1.79 -3.46
N VAL A 25 5.98 -2.50 -2.91
CA VAL A 25 6.26 -3.88 -3.34
C VAL A 25 5.05 -4.77 -3.08
N ARG A 26 4.42 -4.66 -1.90
CA ARG A 26 3.24 -5.45 -1.56
C ARG A 26 2.09 -5.19 -2.54
N ILE A 27 1.70 -3.93 -2.75
CA ILE A 27 0.57 -3.59 -3.63
C ILE A 27 0.83 -4.04 -5.07
N VAL A 28 2.00 -3.72 -5.61
CA VAL A 28 2.33 -4.10 -7.00
C VAL A 28 2.34 -5.61 -7.16
N THR A 29 3.02 -6.34 -6.28
CA THR A 29 3.08 -7.81 -6.36
C THR A 29 1.69 -8.43 -6.21
N THR A 30 0.86 -7.92 -5.31
CA THR A 30 -0.50 -8.43 -5.12
C THR A 30 -1.35 -8.21 -6.37
N CYS A 31 -1.34 -7.00 -6.96
CA CYS A 31 -2.11 -6.72 -8.18
C CYS A 31 -1.69 -7.63 -9.34
N TYR A 32 -0.39 -7.81 -9.57
CA TYR A 32 0.09 -8.71 -10.62
C TYR A 32 -0.24 -10.18 -10.33
N ARG A 33 -0.15 -10.63 -9.09
CA ARG A 33 -0.55 -12.00 -8.70
C ARG A 33 -2.03 -12.23 -8.94
N GLU A 34 -2.89 -11.32 -8.48
CA GLU A 34 -4.33 -11.38 -8.70
C GLU A 34 -4.68 -11.38 -10.20
N ALA A 35 -3.96 -10.59 -11.01
CA ALA A 35 -4.16 -10.53 -12.46
C ALA A 35 -3.81 -11.86 -13.14
N ILE A 36 -2.67 -12.45 -12.79
CA ILE A 36 -2.24 -13.76 -13.32
C ILE A 36 -3.24 -14.86 -12.92
N GLU A 37 -3.61 -14.93 -11.66
CA GLU A 37 -4.58 -15.91 -11.16
C GLU A 37 -5.95 -15.74 -11.85
N SER A 38 -6.37 -14.50 -12.07
CA SER A 38 -7.62 -14.17 -12.76
C SER A 38 -7.59 -14.63 -14.22
N TYR A 39 -6.46 -14.44 -14.89
CA TYR A 39 -6.25 -14.92 -16.27
C TYR A 39 -6.30 -16.45 -16.34
N CYS A 40 -5.55 -17.12 -15.44
CA CYS A 40 -5.51 -18.58 -15.38
C CYS A 40 -6.88 -19.24 -15.08
N ASN A 41 -7.75 -18.53 -14.41
CA ASN A 41 -9.09 -19.00 -14.03
C ASN A 41 -10.21 -18.48 -14.95
N ASP A 42 -9.87 -17.88 -16.10
CA ASP A 42 -10.82 -17.29 -17.05
C ASP A 42 -11.78 -16.27 -16.42
N THR A 43 -11.28 -15.55 -15.40
CA THR A 43 -12.06 -14.51 -14.67
C THR A 43 -11.46 -13.10 -14.85
N PHE A 44 -10.63 -12.90 -15.87
CA PHE A 44 -10.01 -11.61 -16.17
C PHE A 44 -11.03 -10.69 -16.84
N THR A 45 -11.38 -9.57 -16.19
CA THR A 45 -12.39 -8.62 -16.68
C THR A 45 -11.90 -7.18 -16.60
N GLN A 46 -12.56 -6.28 -17.32
CA GLN A 46 -12.23 -4.86 -17.30
C GLN A 46 -12.42 -4.25 -15.91
N GLU A 47 -13.45 -4.64 -15.18
CA GLU A 47 -13.71 -4.14 -13.83
C GLU A 47 -12.57 -4.48 -12.86
N LYS A 48 -11.98 -5.66 -12.99
CA LYS A 48 -10.80 -6.04 -12.19
C LYS A 48 -9.57 -5.22 -12.58
N ILE A 49 -9.36 -4.95 -13.86
CA ILE A 49 -8.27 -4.09 -14.34
C ILE A 49 -8.41 -2.69 -13.72
N ASP A 50 -9.62 -2.14 -13.73
CA ASP A 50 -9.88 -0.80 -13.16
C ASP A 50 -9.56 -0.76 -11.66
N VAL A 51 -9.97 -1.79 -10.89
CA VAL A 51 -9.64 -1.94 -9.47
C VAL A 51 -8.13 -2.04 -9.24
N TRP A 52 -7.40 -2.81 -10.06
CA TRP A 52 -5.95 -2.90 -9.92
C TRP A 52 -5.25 -1.59 -10.29
N ASN A 53 -5.72 -0.89 -11.32
CA ASN A 53 -5.20 0.43 -11.69
C ASN A 53 -5.41 1.45 -10.56
N GLU A 54 -6.55 1.45 -9.90
CA GLU A 54 -6.80 2.28 -8.72
C GLU A 54 -5.84 1.93 -7.57
N LYS A 55 -5.66 0.65 -7.26
CA LYS A 55 -4.69 0.19 -6.24
C LYS A 55 -3.26 0.62 -6.59
N LEU A 56 -2.83 0.40 -7.82
CA LEU A 56 -1.50 0.78 -8.31
C LEU A 56 -1.28 2.30 -8.26
N ALA A 57 -2.33 3.10 -8.50
CA ALA A 57 -2.26 4.55 -8.40
C ALA A 57 -2.04 5.05 -6.96
N THR A 58 -2.32 4.25 -5.94
CA THR A 58 -2.12 4.66 -4.54
C THR A 58 -0.66 4.72 -4.12
N VAL A 59 0.22 3.98 -4.79
CA VAL A 59 1.66 3.93 -4.50
C VAL A 59 2.47 4.74 -5.51
N PHE A 60 3.78 4.81 -5.28
CA PHE A 60 4.67 5.57 -6.15
C PHE A 60 4.50 5.18 -7.62
N ASN A 61 4.16 6.16 -8.45
CA ASN A 61 4.12 6.02 -9.90
C ASN A 61 4.51 7.36 -10.56
N ARG A 62 4.87 7.31 -11.85
CA ARG A 62 5.09 8.48 -12.70
C ARG A 62 4.11 8.56 -13.86
N GLY A 63 2.96 7.91 -13.69
CA GLY A 63 2.00 7.60 -14.73
C GLY A 63 2.14 6.13 -15.17
N PHE A 64 1.15 5.64 -15.86
CA PHE A 64 1.14 4.30 -16.45
C PHE A 64 1.37 4.43 -17.95
N TRP A 65 2.01 3.43 -18.52
CA TRP A 65 2.39 3.40 -19.92
C TRP A 65 2.34 1.95 -20.42
N ASP A 66 1.92 1.78 -21.68
CA ASP A 66 1.74 0.46 -22.30
C ASP A 66 3.07 -0.21 -22.69
N GLY A 67 4.19 0.47 -22.49
CA GLY A 67 5.51 -0.02 -22.91
C GLY A 67 5.65 -0.01 -24.43
N TYR A 68 6.52 -0.88 -24.92
CA TYR A 68 6.77 -1.04 -26.36
C TYR A 68 5.96 -2.19 -26.99
N TYR A 69 5.05 -2.81 -26.25
CA TYR A 69 4.30 -3.98 -26.68
C TYR A 69 3.47 -3.72 -27.94
N LEU A 70 2.94 -2.51 -28.10
CA LEU A 70 2.13 -2.11 -29.23
C LEU A 70 2.93 -1.41 -30.33
N GLY A 71 4.24 -1.52 -30.33
CA GLY A 71 5.10 -0.91 -31.35
C GLY A 71 5.17 0.62 -31.28
N GLN A 72 4.90 1.22 -30.13
CA GLN A 72 5.03 2.66 -29.94
C GLN A 72 6.48 3.13 -30.07
N ARG A 73 6.68 4.32 -30.63
CA ARG A 73 7.99 4.90 -30.85
C ARG A 73 8.64 5.37 -29.55
N LEU A 74 9.95 5.20 -29.46
CA LEU A 74 10.80 5.76 -28.41
C LEU A 74 10.52 7.25 -28.23
N GLY A 75 10.25 7.71 -26.97
CA GLY A 75 10.17 9.13 -26.69
C GLY A 75 9.04 9.58 -25.77
N GLU A 76 8.25 8.67 -25.22
CA GLU A 76 7.29 9.04 -24.19
C GLU A 76 8.02 9.30 -22.86
N TRP A 77 8.32 10.56 -22.61
CA TRP A 77 8.90 11.03 -21.36
C TRP A 77 7.77 11.45 -20.41
N THR A 78 7.85 11.00 -19.16
CA THR A 78 6.95 11.54 -18.15
C THR A 78 7.26 13.02 -17.91
N HIS A 79 6.27 13.88 -18.11
CA HIS A 79 6.36 15.31 -17.78
C HIS A 79 6.18 15.58 -16.28
N ARG A 80 6.02 14.52 -15.45
CA ARG A 80 5.82 14.66 -14.01
C ARG A 80 7.13 14.49 -13.26
N TYR A 81 7.51 15.52 -12.55
CA TYR A 81 8.53 15.41 -11.52
C TYR A 81 7.94 14.83 -10.22
N GLY A 82 8.58 13.81 -9.67
CA GLY A 82 8.15 13.18 -8.42
C GLY A 82 7.14 12.05 -8.59
N SER A 83 6.37 11.79 -7.54
CA SER A 83 5.37 10.72 -7.49
C SER A 83 3.99 11.20 -7.90
N GLY A 84 3.30 10.41 -8.73
CA GLY A 84 1.88 10.55 -9.05
C GLY A 84 0.93 9.86 -8.06
N ALA A 85 1.45 9.31 -6.95
CA ALA A 85 0.65 8.58 -5.98
C ALA A 85 -0.55 9.39 -5.47
N THR A 86 -1.71 8.76 -5.37
CA THR A 86 -2.94 9.38 -4.85
C THR A 86 -2.98 9.37 -3.32
N LYS A 87 -2.20 8.51 -2.68
CA LYS A 87 -2.04 8.42 -1.22
C LYS A 87 -0.60 8.68 -0.79
N ARG A 88 -0.46 9.20 0.43
CA ARG A 88 0.82 9.34 1.12
C ARG A 88 0.72 8.79 2.53
N LYS A 89 1.80 8.25 3.05
CA LYS A 89 1.88 7.82 4.43
C LYS A 89 2.39 8.94 5.32
N VAL A 90 1.78 9.09 6.50
CA VAL A 90 2.16 10.05 7.53
C VAL A 90 2.49 9.27 8.79
N TYR A 91 3.66 9.50 9.35
CA TYR A 91 4.10 8.80 10.55
C TYR A 91 3.20 9.14 11.74
N VAL A 92 2.83 8.11 12.49
CA VAL A 92 1.99 8.22 13.68
C VAL A 92 2.76 7.80 14.93
N GLY A 93 3.41 6.64 14.88
CA GLY A 93 4.08 6.07 16.04
C GLY A 93 4.63 4.67 15.76
N LYS A 94 4.69 3.84 16.78
CA LYS A 94 5.27 2.50 16.70
C LYS A 94 4.49 1.47 17.49
N ALA A 95 4.62 0.22 17.09
CA ALA A 95 4.10 -0.92 17.83
C ALA A 95 4.88 -1.13 19.12
N VAL A 96 4.16 -1.37 20.20
CA VAL A 96 4.71 -1.67 21.54
C VAL A 96 4.68 -3.17 21.79
N LYS A 97 3.50 -3.78 21.62
CA LYS A 97 3.29 -5.20 21.92
C LYS A 97 2.19 -5.80 21.07
N HIS A 98 2.41 -7.01 20.63
CA HIS A 98 1.37 -7.82 19.95
C HIS A 98 0.89 -8.92 20.89
N PHE A 99 -0.43 -9.03 21.03
CA PHE A 99 -1.12 -10.05 21.82
C PHE A 99 -1.69 -11.12 20.89
N GLY A 100 -0.85 -12.09 20.52
CA GLY A 100 -1.17 -13.08 19.49
C GLY A 100 -2.46 -13.89 19.74
N ASN A 101 -2.77 -14.22 21.00
CA ASN A 101 -3.99 -14.95 21.34
C ASN A 101 -5.27 -14.14 21.10
N LEU A 102 -5.17 -12.81 21.13
CA LEU A 102 -6.30 -11.90 20.94
C LEU A 102 -6.33 -11.31 19.53
N GLY A 103 -5.25 -11.46 18.75
CA GLY A 103 -5.09 -10.80 17.46
C GLY A 103 -5.11 -9.27 17.58
N VAL A 104 -4.54 -8.73 18.66
CA VAL A 104 -4.54 -7.29 18.97
C VAL A 104 -3.10 -6.79 19.09
N THR A 105 -2.86 -5.59 18.61
CA THR A 105 -1.57 -4.92 18.76
C THR A 105 -1.74 -3.58 19.46
N GLU A 106 -0.88 -3.32 20.44
CA GLU A 106 -0.76 -2.05 21.13
C GLU A 106 0.27 -1.18 20.42
N PHE A 107 -0.10 0.09 20.19
CA PHE A 107 0.73 1.12 19.58
C PHE A 107 0.88 2.33 20.48
N LEU A 108 2.01 3.01 20.39
CA LEU A 108 2.24 4.32 21.01
C LEU A 108 2.09 5.40 19.93
N VAL A 109 1.25 6.38 20.19
CA VAL A 109 1.10 7.57 19.34
C VAL A 109 2.20 8.58 19.66
N GLU A 110 3.08 8.85 18.70
CA GLU A 110 4.22 9.77 18.88
C GLU A 110 4.01 11.13 18.23
N THR A 111 3.19 11.19 17.16
CA THR A 111 3.03 12.42 16.37
C THR A 111 1.57 12.84 16.17
N GLN A 112 0.86 12.19 15.27
CA GLN A 112 -0.50 12.55 14.88
C GLN A 112 -1.52 11.58 15.46
N SER A 113 -2.74 12.08 15.74
CA SER A 113 -3.83 11.26 16.24
C SER A 113 -4.34 10.25 15.20
N VAL A 114 -4.88 9.15 15.72
CA VAL A 114 -5.56 8.11 14.97
C VAL A 114 -7.03 8.15 15.31
N LYS A 115 -7.88 8.18 14.29
CA LYS A 115 -9.33 8.16 14.43
C LYS A 115 -9.92 6.85 13.94
N SER A 116 -11.07 6.50 14.48
CA SER A 116 -11.84 5.38 13.98
C SER A 116 -12.14 5.56 12.48
N GLY A 117 -11.91 4.50 11.70
CA GLY A 117 -12.02 4.52 10.23
C GLY A 117 -10.75 4.95 9.48
N ASP A 118 -9.70 5.40 10.17
CA ASP A 118 -8.44 5.72 9.49
C ASP A 118 -7.80 4.48 8.86
N GLU A 119 -7.32 4.64 7.63
CA GLU A 119 -6.45 3.63 6.99
C GLU A 119 -5.04 3.72 7.57
N LEU A 120 -4.56 2.63 8.13
CA LEU A 120 -3.24 2.52 8.74
C LEU A 120 -2.34 1.58 7.95
N LEU A 121 -1.07 1.91 7.92
CA LEU A 121 0.00 1.09 7.38
C LEU A 121 1.02 0.82 8.48
N ILE A 122 1.28 -0.45 8.73
CA ILE A 122 2.33 -0.89 9.66
C ILE A 122 3.48 -1.44 8.83
N THR A 123 4.71 -1.00 9.13
CA THR A 123 5.89 -1.47 8.41
C THR A 123 7.00 -1.88 9.35
N GLY A 124 7.65 -2.98 9.02
CA GLY A 124 8.81 -3.47 9.77
C GLY A 124 9.71 -4.38 8.93
N PRO A 125 10.99 -4.55 9.31
CA PRO A 125 11.95 -5.31 8.52
C PRO A 125 11.53 -6.76 8.25
N THR A 126 10.85 -7.39 9.21
CA THR A 126 10.37 -8.77 9.10
C THR A 126 8.85 -8.82 8.84
N THR A 127 8.11 -7.84 9.34
CA THR A 127 6.66 -7.74 9.18
C THR A 127 6.29 -7.33 7.75
N GLY A 128 7.18 -6.61 7.07
CA GLY A 128 6.91 -6.08 5.73
C GLY A 128 5.96 -4.89 5.79
N ALA A 129 4.85 -4.96 5.07
CA ALA A 129 3.81 -3.93 5.06
C ALA A 129 2.45 -4.56 5.38
N VAL A 130 1.76 -4.09 6.39
CA VAL A 130 0.43 -4.55 6.82
C VAL A 130 -0.52 -3.37 6.76
N PHE A 131 -1.61 -3.51 6.01
CA PHE A 131 -2.68 -2.51 5.96
C PHE A 131 -3.81 -2.94 6.89
N VAL A 132 -4.30 -2.00 7.68
CA VAL A 132 -5.42 -2.22 8.61
C VAL A 132 -6.26 -0.95 8.71
N THR A 133 -7.57 -1.10 8.86
CA THR A 133 -8.45 0.01 9.22
C THR A 133 -8.50 0.12 10.74
N ALA A 134 -8.42 1.32 11.27
CA ALA A 134 -8.53 1.58 12.71
C ALA A 134 -9.98 1.38 13.16
N GLU A 135 -10.32 0.14 13.51
CA GLU A 135 -11.61 -0.23 14.05
C GLU A 135 -11.45 -0.60 15.53
N ASP A 136 -12.46 -0.28 16.36
CA ASP A 136 -12.48 -0.61 17.80
C ASP A 136 -11.19 -0.16 18.51
N ILE A 137 -10.87 1.15 18.38
CA ILE A 137 -9.71 1.76 19.06
C ILE A 137 -9.96 1.72 20.56
N ARG A 138 -8.99 1.19 21.32
CA ARG A 138 -9.05 1.15 22.79
C ARG A 138 -7.82 1.82 23.38
N VAL A 139 -8.09 2.75 24.28
CA VAL A 139 -7.10 3.40 25.14
C VAL A 139 -7.44 3.03 26.58
N ASP A 140 -6.48 2.52 27.34
CA ASP A 140 -6.68 2.05 28.71
C ASP A 140 -7.86 1.07 28.89
N LEU A 141 -8.08 0.19 27.89
CA LEU A 141 -9.16 -0.80 27.79
C LEU A 141 -10.56 -0.20 27.50
N GLU A 142 -10.69 1.10 27.39
CA GLU A 142 -11.94 1.76 27.02
C GLU A 142 -11.97 2.04 25.51
N THR A 143 -13.13 1.81 24.89
CA THR A 143 -13.33 2.10 23.47
C THR A 143 -13.41 3.60 23.27
N THR A 144 -12.67 4.13 22.31
CA THR A 144 -12.64 5.55 21.94
C THR A 144 -12.64 5.72 20.43
N ASP A 145 -13.09 6.87 19.98
CA ASP A 145 -13.08 7.24 18.55
C ASP A 145 -11.74 7.82 18.10
N GLU A 146 -10.88 8.25 19.03
CA GLU A 146 -9.61 8.89 18.72
C GLU A 146 -8.55 8.55 19.78
N ALA A 147 -7.35 8.23 19.34
CA ALA A 147 -6.14 8.14 20.15
C ALA A 147 -5.22 9.30 19.81
N VAL A 148 -4.78 10.07 20.82
CA VAL A 148 -3.97 11.27 20.65
C VAL A 148 -2.51 11.04 21.00
N LYS A 149 -1.65 12.01 20.69
CA LYS A 149 -0.22 11.92 20.98
C LYS A 149 0.05 11.65 22.48
N GLY A 150 0.83 10.61 22.73
CA GLY A 150 1.18 10.12 24.06
C GLY A 150 0.37 8.90 24.47
N ASP A 151 -0.78 8.66 23.86
CA ASP A 151 -1.62 7.53 24.20
C ASP A 151 -1.00 6.20 23.74
N ARG A 152 -1.31 5.17 24.51
CA ARG A 152 -1.17 3.78 24.08
C ARG A 152 -2.55 3.25 23.71
N PHE A 153 -2.71 2.90 22.45
CA PHE A 153 -3.96 2.37 21.95
C PHE A 153 -3.77 0.98 21.36
N SER A 154 -4.84 0.22 21.35
CA SER A 154 -4.85 -1.11 20.76
C SER A 154 -5.95 -1.24 19.71
N ILE A 155 -5.62 -1.98 18.64
CA ILE A 155 -6.53 -2.36 17.56
C ILE A 155 -6.32 -3.82 17.18
N LYS A 156 -7.30 -4.42 16.53
CA LYS A 156 -7.16 -5.75 15.92
C LYS A 156 -6.21 -5.72 14.75
N THR A 157 -5.32 -6.72 14.68
CA THR A 157 -4.40 -6.91 13.56
C THR A 157 -4.39 -8.40 13.19
N ASN A 158 -4.67 -8.68 11.91
CA ASN A 158 -4.73 -10.07 11.41
C ASN A 158 -3.35 -10.72 11.26
N GLU A 159 -2.32 -9.91 11.25
CA GLU A 159 -0.92 -10.34 11.08
C GLU A 159 -0.13 -10.05 12.34
N LYS A 160 0.89 -10.87 12.58
CA LYS A 160 1.79 -10.69 13.73
C LYS A 160 2.66 -9.45 13.54
N ILE A 161 2.40 -8.43 14.35
CA ILE A 161 3.19 -7.20 14.40
C ILE A 161 4.29 -7.33 15.45
N ARG A 162 5.44 -6.77 15.15
CA ARG A 162 6.60 -6.84 16.07
C ARG A 162 6.80 -5.52 16.79
N PRO A 163 7.37 -5.54 18.00
CA PRO A 163 7.76 -4.32 18.69
C PRO A 163 8.68 -3.46 17.82
N ASN A 164 8.47 -2.15 17.86
CA ASN A 164 9.14 -1.13 17.06
C ASN A 164 8.79 -1.11 15.56
N ASP A 165 7.87 -1.93 15.08
CA ASP A 165 7.29 -1.73 13.74
C ASP A 165 6.63 -0.35 13.69
N GLN A 166 6.87 0.37 12.59
CA GLN A 166 6.42 1.74 12.43
C GLN A 166 4.96 1.78 11.97
N LEU A 167 4.20 2.67 12.60
CA LEU A 167 2.80 2.93 12.27
C LEU A 167 2.65 4.22 11.48
N TYR A 168 1.94 4.15 10.37
CA TYR A 168 1.62 5.29 9.50
C TYR A 168 0.12 5.35 9.27
N LYS A 169 -0.38 6.56 9.08
CA LYS A 169 -1.72 6.84 8.56
C LYS A 169 -1.63 7.12 7.06
N MET A 170 -2.49 6.48 6.29
CA MET A 170 -2.61 6.71 4.87
C MET A 170 -3.58 7.88 4.62
N VAL A 171 -3.09 8.93 4.00
CA VAL A 171 -3.90 10.12 3.70
C VAL A 171 -3.86 10.42 2.20
N THR A 172 -4.92 11.03 1.69
CA THR A 172 -4.97 11.49 0.31
C THR A 172 -3.84 12.50 0.06
N ALA A 173 -3.09 12.30 -1.01
CA ALA A 173 -2.07 13.24 -1.42
C ALA A 173 -2.75 14.47 -2.03
N ASN A 174 -2.80 15.59 -1.28
CA ASN A 174 -3.27 16.87 -1.81
C ASN A 174 -2.32 17.30 -2.94
N ARG A 175 -2.79 17.21 -4.17
CA ARG A 175 -2.13 17.79 -5.33
C ARG A 175 -2.32 19.30 -5.26
N LYS A 176 -1.43 20.04 -4.62
CA LYS A 176 -1.29 21.46 -4.95
C LYS A 176 -0.76 21.49 -6.39
N GLY A 177 -1.60 21.91 -7.32
CA GLY A 177 -1.25 22.08 -8.71
C GLY A 177 -0.04 22.98 -8.83
N VAL A 178 1.06 22.45 -9.37
CA VAL A 178 2.04 23.28 -10.03
C VAL A 178 1.45 23.52 -11.43
N ALA A 179 0.64 24.57 -11.53
CA ALA A 179 0.36 25.18 -12.82
C ALA A 179 1.69 25.80 -13.27
N HIS A 180 2.39 25.15 -14.18
CA HIS A 180 3.33 25.83 -15.03
C HIS A 180 2.50 26.58 -16.06
N GLU A 181 2.30 27.87 -15.82
CA GLU A 181 2.01 28.81 -16.88
C GLU A 181 3.12 28.72 -17.93
N ARG A 182 2.69 28.66 -19.16
CA ARG A 182 3.53 28.66 -20.36
C ARG A 182 4.12 30.05 -20.60
#